data_4dabf26739c6039fa692a83983748500
#
_entry.id   4dabf26739c6039fa692a83983748500
#
_cell.length_a   1.000
_cell.length_b   1.000
_cell.length_c   1.000
_cell.angle_alpha   90.00
_cell.angle_beta   90.00
_cell.angle_gamma   90.00
#
_symmetry.space_group_name_H-M   'P 1'
#
loop_
_entity.id
_entity.type
_entity.pdbx_description
1 polymer ?
#
loop_
_entity_poly.entity_id
_entity_poly.type
_entity_poly.pdbx_seq_one_letter_code
_entity_poly.pdbx_strand_id
1 'polypeptide(L)'
;MSSGPSQGPAAPKKVSGGLTGPCFAVVIPAYNEAATIGALLDGVLERIQTVIVVNDASTDQTAAIAASRPVIVLNQPQNSGKGHALSTGFRHAIDRGADFVITMDGDSQHDPADLPKFIDAACRFPEDLIAAARILNRNQAPRARLLANRCADFWISWASGQPLSDSQCGYRCVPSALLKQIRVPDTPARGFVFESEFLIEASRLGRRITFVPIRSCYPPGRRPSYFRPVTDIARITRMVAWKLLSRGLYIKGLATSLRSEPHLLQG
;
A
#
# COMPACT_ATOMS: atom_id res chain seq x y z
N MET A 1 25.15 -42.42 17.73
CA MET A 1 23.87 -42.17 17.02
C MET A 1 23.84 -40.69 16.68
N SER A 2 24.18 -40.39 15.43
CA SER A 2 24.33 -39.01 14.91
C SER A 2 23.00 -38.61 14.29
N SER A 3 22.35 -37.60 14.85
CA SER A 3 21.17 -36.97 14.28
C SER A 3 21.61 -35.85 13.28
N GLY A 4 21.38 -36.11 12.00
CA GLY A 4 21.62 -35.15 10.93
C GLY A 4 20.65 -33.99 10.98
N PRO A 5 21.02 -32.81 10.38
CA PRO A 5 20.19 -31.61 10.38
C PRO A 5 18.96 -31.80 9.48
N SER A 6 17.77 -31.45 10.00
CA SER A 6 16.53 -31.38 9.24
C SER A 6 16.59 -30.34 8.11
N GLN A 7 16.50 -30.79 6.88
CA GLN A 7 16.37 -29.95 5.71
C GLN A 7 15.02 -29.21 5.77
N GLY A 8 15.07 -27.88 5.83
CA GLY A 8 13.91 -27.03 5.64
C GLY A 8 13.33 -27.16 4.22
N PRO A 9 12.06 -26.78 4.00
CA PRO A 9 11.39 -26.97 2.72
C PRO A 9 12.13 -26.23 1.61
N ALA A 10 12.43 -26.96 0.53
CA ALA A 10 13.13 -26.46 -0.66
C ALA A 10 12.37 -25.28 -1.27
N ALA A 11 13.12 -24.21 -1.63
CA ALA A 11 12.59 -23.10 -2.36
C ALA A 11 11.95 -23.58 -3.67
N PRO A 12 10.73 -23.14 -4.03
CA PRO A 12 10.12 -23.51 -5.29
C PRO A 12 10.95 -22.94 -6.43
N LYS A 13 11.37 -23.85 -7.35
CA LYS A 13 12.07 -23.53 -8.60
C LYS A 13 11.25 -22.52 -9.41
N LYS A 14 11.93 -21.52 -10.02
CA LYS A 14 11.35 -20.70 -11.06
C LYS A 14 10.65 -21.60 -12.09
N VAL A 15 9.35 -21.47 -12.19
CA VAL A 15 8.60 -22.05 -13.30
C VAL A 15 8.91 -21.21 -14.53
N SER A 16 9.88 -21.64 -15.30
CA SER A 16 10.19 -21.12 -16.65
C SER A 16 9.15 -21.67 -17.61
N GLY A 17 7.97 -21.14 -17.58
CA GLY A 17 6.91 -21.34 -18.57
C GLY A 17 6.57 -19.97 -19.13
N GLY A 18 6.91 -19.71 -20.39
CA GLY A 18 6.89 -18.43 -21.08
C GLY A 18 5.58 -17.64 -20.98
N LEU A 19 5.48 -16.79 -20.00
CA LEU A 19 4.59 -15.65 -19.96
C LEU A 19 5.46 -14.41 -20.17
N THR A 20 5.31 -13.77 -21.31
CA THR A 20 6.07 -12.58 -21.74
C THR A 20 5.62 -11.28 -21.05
N GLY A 21 5.10 -11.33 -19.84
CA GLY A 21 4.59 -10.18 -19.09
C GLY A 21 5.26 -9.99 -17.72
N PRO A 22 5.15 -8.79 -17.13
CA PRO A 22 5.70 -8.52 -15.83
C PRO A 22 5.01 -9.33 -14.71
N CYS A 23 5.80 -9.75 -13.70
CA CYS A 23 5.31 -10.49 -12.53
C CYS A 23 4.74 -9.54 -11.48
N PHE A 24 3.48 -9.75 -11.09
CA PHE A 24 2.80 -9.00 -10.03
C PHE A 24 2.67 -9.83 -8.76
N ALA A 25 2.87 -9.20 -7.61
CA ALA A 25 2.53 -9.76 -6.30
C ALA A 25 1.59 -8.82 -5.54
N VAL A 26 0.63 -9.36 -4.80
CA VAL A 26 -0.21 -8.58 -3.88
C VAL A 26 0.31 -8.77 -2.47
N VAL A 27 0.50 -7.67 -1.73
CA VAL A 27 0.87 -7.65 -0.32
C VAL A 27 -0.27 -7.08 0.51
N ILE A 28 -0.76 -7.85 1.46
CA ILE A 28 -1.88 -7.51 2.33
C ILE A 28 -1.40 -7.54 3.79
N PRO A 29 -1.16 -6.37 4.42
CA PRO A 29 -0.95 -6.30 5.86
C PRO A 29 -2.28 -6.56 6.57
N ALA A 30 -2.30 -7.46 7.54
CA ALA A 30 -3.50 -7.87 8.26
C ALA A 30 -3.28 -7.88 9.77
N TYR A 31 -4.18 -7.24 10.51
CA TYR A 31 -4.23 -7.27 11.96
C TYR A 31 -5.69 -7.30 12.44
N ASN A 32 -6.13 -8.46 12.96
CA ASN A 32 -7.51 -8.70 13.42
C ASN A 32 -8.55 -8.38 12.32
N GLU A 33 -8.40 -9.03 11.16
CA GLU A 33 -9.27 -8.88 9.98
C GLU A 33 -10.03 -10.19 9.66
N ALA A 34 -10.28 -11.05 10.66
CA ALA A 34 -10.94 -12.34 10.44
C ALA A 34 -12.28 -12.24 9.70
N ALA A 35 -13.02 -11.14 9.90
CA ALA A 35 -14.32 -10.94 9.25
C ALA A 35 -14.23 -10.66 7.75
N THR A 36 -13.10 -10.13 7.25
CA THR A 36 -12.98 -9.57 5.89
C THR A 36 -11.94 -10.28 5.05
N ILE A 37 -10.86 -10.78 5.67
CA ILE A 37 -9.68 -11.29 4.96
C ILE A 37 -10.02 -12.45 4.01
N GLY A 38 -10.98 -13.31 4.38
CA GLY A 38 -11.36 -14.45 3.57
C GLY A 38 -11.90 -14.07 2.21
N ALA A 39 -12.96 -13.27 2.18
CA ALA A 39 -13.57 -12.80 0.94
C ALA A 39 -12.62 -11.93 0.10
N LEU A 40 -11.79 -11.12 0.76
CA LEU A 40 -10.76 -10.34 0.08
C LEU A 40 -9.77 -11.25 -0.67
N LEU A 41 -9.25 -12.27 0.00
CA LEU A 41 -8.29 -13.21 -0.60
C LEU A 41 -8.90 -14.00 -1.75
N ASP A 42 -10.15 -14.45 -1.62
CA ASP A 42 -10.86 -15.16 -2.67
C ASP A 42 -10.96 -14.28 -3.93
N GLY A 43 -11.34 -13.00 -3.80
CA GLY A 43 -11.42 -12.07 -4.93
C GLY A 43 -10.05 -11.69 -5.53
N VAL A 44 -8.99 -11.62 -4.72
CA VAL A 44 -7.63 -11.35 -5.23
C VAL A 44 -7.07 -12.54 -6.00
N LEU A 45 -7.27 -13.77 -5.49
CA LEU A 45 -6.77 -15.00 -6.09
C LEU A 45 -7.39 -15.32 -7.45
N GLU A 46 -8.59 -14.82 -7.74
CA GLU A 46 -9.19 -14.88 -9.08
C GLU A 46 -8.35 -14.14 -10.15
N ARG A 47 -7.49 -13.22 -9.74
CA ARG A 47 -6.79 -12.27 -10.63
C ARG A 47 -5.28 -12.36 -10.57
N ILE A 48 -4.72 -12.65 -9.38
CA ILE A 48 -3.28 -12.71 -9.14
C ILE A 48 -2.96 -13.93 -8.28
N GLN A 49 -2.00 -14.73 -8.72
CA GLN A 49 -1.60 -15.97 -8.03
C GLN A 49 -0.62 -15.73 -6.87
N THR A 50 0.23 -14.71 -6.97
CA THR A 50 1.21 -14.41 -5.92
C THR A 50 0.62 -13.43 -4.91
N VAL A 51 0.10 -13.98 -3.81
CA VAL A 51 -0.50 -13.21 -2.72
C VAL A 51 0.25 -13.47 -1.44
N ILE A 52 0.67 -12.39 -0.77
CA ILE A 52 1.44 -12.41 0.48
C ILE A 52 0.61 -11.69 1.55
N VAL A 53 0.17 -12.42 2.54
CA VAL A 53 -0.49 -11.86 3.73
C VAL A 53 0.55 -11.71 4.82
N VAL A 54 0.73 -10.50 5.32
CA VAL A 54 1.59 -10.26 6.49
C VAL A 54 0.70 -10.09 7.71
N ASN A 55 0.61 -11.15 8.49
CA ASN A 55 -0.13 -11.16 9.75
C ASN A 55 0.68 -10.46 10.85
N ASP A 56 0.25 -9.27 11.24
CA ASP A 56 0.93 -8.41 12.23
C ASP A 56 0.55 -8.79 13.66
N ALA A 57 0.75 -10.08 14.01
CA ALA A 57 0.42 -10.69 15.31
C ALA A 57 -1.09 -10.54 15.67
N SER A 58 -1.98 -10.92 14.75
CA SER A 58 -3.42 -10.97 15.04
C SER A 58 -3.74 -11.92 16.19
N THR A 59 -4.71 -11.56 17.00
CA THR A 59 -5.21 -12.33 18.14
C THR A 59 -6.51 -13.09 17.81
N ASP A 60 -7.07 -12.87 16.62
CA ASP A 60 -8.26 -13.54 16.11
C ASP A 60 -7.91 -14.62 15.07
N GLN A 61 -8.90 -15.10 14.32
CA GLN A 61 -8.73 -16.14 13.31
C GLN A 61 -8.08 -15.67 11.99
N THR A 62 -7.59 -14.42 11.89
CA THR A 62 -7.04 -13.84 10.65
C THR A 62 -5.98 -14.75 10.01
N ALA A 63 -4.99 -15.19 10.81
CA ALA A 63 -3.91 -16.03 10.29
C ALA A 63 -4.39 -17.39 9.79
N ALA A 64 -5.31 -18.03 10.54
CA ALA A 64 -5.87 -19.33 10.17
C ALA A 64 -6.72 -19.25 8.90
N ILE A 65 -7.53 -18.19 8.76
CA ILE A 65 -8.35 -17.94 7.56
C ILE A 65 -7.45 -17.68 6.35
N ALA A 66 -6.38 -16.90 6.50
CA ALA A 66 -5.43 -16.69 5.42
C ALA A 66 -4.71 -17.98 5.02
N ALA A 67 -4.25 -18.77 5.99
CA ALA A 67 -3.53 -20.02 5.75
C ALA A 67 -4.40 -21.14 5.11
N SER A 68 -5.72 -21.01 5.16
CA SER A 68 -6.64 -21.96 4.48
C SER A 68 -6.74 -21.71 2.96
N ARG A 69 -6.05 -20.73 2.42
CA ARG A 69 -6.04 -20.35 1.01
C ARG A 69 -4.64 -20.50 0.42
N PRO A 70 -4.50 -20.60 -0.91
CA PRO A 70 -3.20 -20.77 -1.57
C PRO A 70 -2.42 -19.44 -1.59
N VAL A 71 -2.17 -18.87 -0.40
CA VAL A 71 -1.43 -17.61 -0.20
C VAL A 71 -0.21 -17.85 0.70
N ILE A 72 0.75 -16.94 0.64
CA ILE A 72 1.91 -16.95 1.52
C ILE A 72 1.54 -16.16 2.78
N VAL A 73 1.59 -16.78 3.94
CA VAL A 73 1.35 -16.11 5.23
C VAL A 73 2.66 -15.91 5.96
N LEU A 74 3.00 -14.63 6.22
CA LEU A 74 4.15 -14.23 7.02
C LEU A 74 3.66 -13.77 8.40
N ASN A 75 3.93 -14.53 9.43
CA ASN A 75 3.53 -14.20 10.81
C ASN A 75 4.62 -13.36 11.48
N GLN A 76 4.28 -12.19 12.00
CA GLN A 76 5.16 -11.37 12.84
C GLN A 76 5.05 -11.80 14.30
N PRO A 77 6.14 -11.74 15.07
CA PRO A 77 6.13 -12.18 16.47
C PRO A 77 5.38 -11.22 17.39
N GLN A 78 5.23 -9.96 16.98
CA GLN A 78 4.49 -8.91 17.70
C GLN A 78 3.89 -7.92 16.73
N ASN A 79 2.86 -7.18 17.16
CA ASN A 79 2.29 -6.09 16.38
C ASN A 79 3.32 -4.97 16.21
N SER A 80 3.81 -4.82 14.99
CA SER A 80 4.82 -3.83 14.61
C SER A 80 4.27 -2.71 13.74
N GLY A 81 2.99 -2.78 13.41
CA GLY A 81 2.24 -1.79 12.65
C GLY A 81 2.34 -1.98 11.13
N LYS A 82 1.39 -1.35 10.43
CA LYS A 82 1.17 -1.51 9.00
C LYS A 82 2.43 -1.26 8.15
N GLY A 83 3.21 -0.21 8.47
CA GLY A 83 4.43 0.10 7.73
C GLY A 83 5.47 -1.02 7.78
N HIS A 84 5.66 -1.63 8.96
CA HIS A 84 6.57 -2.76 9.12
C HIS A 84 6.06 -4.02 8.40
N ALA A 85 4.76 -4.29 8.50
CA ALA A 85 4.13 -5.38 7.76
C ALA A 85 4.30 -5.22 6.24
N LEU A 86 4.06 -4.02 5.71
CA LEU A 86 4.31 -3.72 4.29
C LEU A 86 5.77 -3.91 3.90
N SER A 87 6.72 -3.40 4.68
CA SER A 87 8.16 -3.56 4.43
C SER A 87 8.60 -5.03 4.41
N THR A 88 8.01 -5.85 5.28
CA THR A 88 8.24 -7.29 5.31
C THR A 88 7.69 -7.96 4.05
N GLY A 89 6.46 -7.63 3.66
CA GLY A 89 5.84 -8.14 2.44
C GLY A 89 6.58 -7.71 1.18
N PHE A 90 7.07 -6.47 1.10
CA PHE A 90 7.84 -5.97 -0.03
C PHE A 90 9.13 -6.74 -0.24
N ARG A 91 9.90 -6.97 0.84
CA ARG A 91 11.12 -7.79 0.76
C ARG A 91 10.81 -9.17 0.21
N HIS A 92 9.80 -9.83 0.77
CA HIS A 92 9.43 -11.18 0.34
C HIS A 92 8.95 -11.22 -1.12
N ALA A 93 8.18 -10.23 -1.58
CA ALA A 93 7.74 -10.13 -2.98
C ALA A 93 8.94 -9.94 -3.94
N ILE A 94 9.88 -9.05 -3.57
CA ILE A 94 11.09 -8.79 -4.35
C ILE A 94 11.98 -10.05 -4.43
N ASP A 95 12.17 -10.76 -3.33
CA ASP A 95 12.98 -11.98 -3.27
C ASP A 95 12.38 -13.10 -4.12
N ARG A 96 11.06 -13.06 -4.35
CA ARG A 96 10.34 -13.97 -5.27
C ARG A 96 10.34 -13.52 -6.72
N GLY A 97 10.97 -12.40 -7.01
CA GLY A 97 11.13 -11.89 -8.39
C GLY A 97 9.92 -11.13 -8.91
N ALA A 98 9.08 -10.56 -8.05
CA ALA A 98 8.02 -9.68 -8.49
C ALA A 98 8.60 -8.40 -9.11
N ASP A 99 8.11 -8.01 -10.30
CA ASP A 99 8.46 -6.76 -10.96
C ASP A 99 7.65 -5.60 -10.38
N PHE A 100 6.41 -5.88 -9.96
CA PHE A 100 5.50 -4.93 -9.32
C PHE A 100 4.87 -5.53 -8.07
N VAL A 101 4.69 -4.69 -7.05
CA VAL A 101 4.00 -5.06 -5.83
C VAL A 101 2.76 -4.20 -5.67
N ILE A 102 1.60 -4.85 -5.57
CA ILE A 102 0.33 -4.19 -5.29
C ILE A 102 0.03 -4.32 -3.80
N THR A 103 -0.29 -3.20 -3.14
CA THR A 103 -0.71 -3.20 -1.74
C THR A 103 -2.22 -3.06 -1.63
N MET A 104 -2.85 -3.83 -0.76
CA MET A 104 -4.27 -3.73 -0.42
C MET A 104 -4.45 -3.85 1.09
N ASP A 105 -5.40 -3.11 1.66
CA ASP A 105 -5.73 -3.22 3.07
C ASP A 105 -6.63 -4.44 3.34
N GLY A 106 -6.44 -5.10 4.48
CA GLY A 106 -7.19 -6.31 4.85
C GLY A 106 -8.67 -6.07 5.22
N ASP A 107 -9.10 -4.81 5.30
CA ASP A 107 -10.42 -4.38 5.78
C ASP A 107 -11.52 -4.33 4.69
N SER A 108 -11.22 -4.86 3.50
CA SER A 108 -12.13 -4.90 2.33
C SER A 108 -12.68 -3.55 1.87
N GLN A 109 -12.00 -2.43 2.17
CA GLN A 109 -12.35 -1.13 1.58
C GLN A 109 -11.91 -1.02 0.11
N HIS A 110 -11.00 -1.86 -0.33
CA HIS A 110 -10.49 -1.95 -1.68
C HIS A 110 -11.13 -3.13 -2.41
N ASP A 111 -11.73 -2.86 -3.56
CA ASP A 111 -12.34 -3.92 -4.37
C ASP A 111 -11.26 -4.64 -5.19
N PRO A 112 -11.11 -5.97 -5.06
CA PRO A 112 -10.23 -6.75 -5.92
C PRO A 112 -10.56 -6.64 -7.42
N ALA A 113 -11.82 -6.30 -7.76
CA ALA A 113 -12.23 -6.08 -9.14
C ALA A 113 -11.50 -4.90 -9.81
N ASP A 114 -10.90 -4.01 -9.05
CA ASP A 114 -10.07 -2.91 -9.58
C ASP A 114 -8.63 -3.34 -9.93
N LEU A 115 -8.14 -4.52 -9.50
CA LEU A 115 -6.77 -5.00 -9.77
C LEU A 115 -6.35 -4.91 -11.25
N PRO A 116 -7.20 -5.28 -12.23
CA PRO A 116 -6.83 -5.16 -13.64
C PRO A 116 -6.47 -3.73 -14.07
N LYS A 117 -7.12 -2.70 -13.48
CA LYS A 117 -6.81 -1.29 -13.76
C LYS A 117 -5.40 -0.91 -13.30
N PHE A 118 -4.96 -1.45 -12.17
CA PHE A 118 -3.59 -1.22 -11.66
C PHE A 118 -2.55 -1.94 -12.50
N ILE A 119 -2.85 -3.15 -12.95
CA ILE A 119 -1.98 -3.93 -13.82
C ILE A 119 -1.80 -3.21 -15.17
N ASP A 120 -2.90 -2.78 -15.79
CA ASP A 120 -2.86 -2.01 -17.04
C ASP A 120 -2.07 -0.71 -16.87
N ALA A 121 -2.38 0.05 -15.81
CA ALA A 121 -1.67 1.28 -15.52
C ALA A 121 -0.16 1.07 -15.31
N ALA A 122 0.24 0.03 -14.58
CA ALA A 122 1.65 -0.30 -14.35
C ALA A 122 2.36 -0.73 -15.64
N CYS A 123 1.68 -1.46 -16.52
CA CYS A 123 2.22 -1.83 -17.83
C CYS A 123 2.41 -0.60 -18.75
N ARG A 124 1.49 0.37 -18.69
CA ARG A 124 1.56 1.62 -19.48
C ARG A 124 2.57 2.62 -18.93
N PHE A 125 2.77 2.63 -17.62
CA PHE A 125 3.64 3.56 -16.89
C PHE A 125 4.56 2.80 -15.93
N PRO A 126 5.52 2.00 -16.43
CA PRO A 126 6.27 1.04 -15.61
C PRO A 126 7.21 1.67 -14.59
N GLU A 127 7.48 2.96 -14.70
CA GLU A 127 8.33 3.69 -13.74
C GLU A 127 7.53 4.48 -12.70
N ASP A 128 6.22 4.64 -12.92
CA ASP A 128 5.36 5.41 -12.03
C ASP A 128 4.99 4.61 -10.77
N LEU A 129 4.71 5.30 -9.69
CA LEU A 129 3.93 4.76 -8.60
C LEU A 129 2.46 4.91 -8.96
N ILE A 130 1.73 3.82 -9.13
CA ILE A 130 0.29 3.85 -9.38
C ILE A 130 -0.43 3.83 -8.04
N ALA A 131 -1.29 4.81 -7.78
CA ALA A 131 -2.06 4.93 -6.54
C ALA A 131 -3.56 4.98 -6.84
N ALA A 132 -4.37 4.48 -5.95
CA ALA A 132 -5.82 4.65 -6.06
C ALA A 132 -6.25 6.06 -5.65
N ALA A 133 -7.28 6.59 -6.32
CA ALA A 133 -8.03 7.75 -5.89
C ALA A 133 -9.52 7.39 -5.71
N ARG A 134 -10.02 7.43 -4.47
CA ARG A 134 -11.42 7.11 -4.12
C ARG A 134 -12.36 8.26 -4.45
N ILE A 135 -12.47 8.57 -5.73
CA ILE A 135 -13.22 9.74 -6.21
C ILE A 135 -14.58 9.39 -6.83
N LEU A 136 -14.80 8.14 -7.27
CA LEU A 136 -16.01 7.76 -8.03
C LEU A 136 -17.29 7.77 -7.18
N ASN A 137 -17.20 7.65 -5.86
CA ASN A 137 -18.33 7.76 -4.94
C ASN A 137 -18.05 8.70 -3.75
N ARG A 138 -17.23 9.73 -3.99
CA ARG A 138 -16.78 10.69 -2.96
C ARG A 138 -17.94 11.36 -2.21
N ASN A 139 -19.09 11.54 -2.87
CA ASN A 139 -20.28 12.15 -2.28
C ASN A 139 -20.89 11.36 -1.12
N GLN A 140 -20.54 10.07 -0.97
CA GLN A 140 -21.00 9.22 0.12
C GLN A 140 -20.16 9.35 1.40
N ALA A 141 -19.03 10.04 1.34
CA ALA A 141 -18.16 10.22 2.49
C ALA A 141 -18.59 11.41 3.36
N PRO A 142 -18.49 11.34 4.71
CA PRO A 142 -18.77 12.45 5.60
C PRO A 142 -17.96 13.71 5.24
N ARG A 143 -18.58 14.88 5.26
CA ARG A 143 -17.95 16.17 4.89
C ARG A 143 -16.67 16.45 5.66
N ALA A 144 -16.66 16.16 6.98
CA ALA A 144 -15.48 16.33 7.82
C ALA A 144 -14.29 15.49 7.33
N ARG A 145 -14.54 14.23 6.90
CA ARG A 145 -13.51 13.34 6.33
C ARG A 145 -12.99 13.87 5.01
N LEU A 146 -13.87 14.40 4.15
CA LEU A 146 -13.46 15.01 2.88
C LEU A 146 -12.56 16.23 3.09
N LEU A 147 -12.89 17.07 4.06
CA LEU A 147 -12.08 18.25 4.39
C LEU A 147 -10.71 17.85 4.94
N ALA A 148 -10.68 16.88 5.86
CA ALA A 148 -9.44 16.34 6.42
C ALA A 148 -8.53 15.73 5.34
N ASN A 149 -9.11 14.96 4.42
CA ASN A 149 -8.36 14.39 3.30
C ASN A 149 -7.80 15.47 2.37
N ARG A 150 -8.61 16.50 2.02
CA ARG A 150 -8.13 17.62 1.20
C ARG A 150 -6.98 18.38 1.86
N CYS A 151 -7.08 18.60 3.16
CA CYS A 151 -6.00 19.23 3.93
C CYS A 151 -4.72 18.38 3.89
N ALA A 152 -4.84 17.06 4.10
CA ALA A 152 -3.71 16.15 4.00
C ALA A 152 -3.13 16.14 2.57
N ASP A 153 -3.97 16.04 1.54
CA ASP A 153 -3.56 16.05 0.14
C ASP A 153 -2.77 17.31 -0.21
N PHE A 154 -3.22 18.48 0.27
CA PHE A 154 -2.51 19.75 0.05
C PHE A 154 -1.09 19.71 0.63
N TRP A 155 -0.94 19.36 1.91
CA TRP A 155 0.36 19.37 2.58
C TRP A 155 1.31 18.31 2.03
N ILE A 156 0.80 17.13 1.70
CA ILE A 156 1.60 16.05 1.14
C ILE A 156 1.99 16.38 -0.32
N SER A 157 1.09 16.99 -1.11
CA SER A 157 1.40 17.49 -2.45
C SER A 157 2.53 18.52 -2.42
N TRP A 158 2.48 19.47 -1.50
CA TRP A 158 3.56 20.44 -1.32
C TRP A 158 4.89 19.75 -1.00
N ALA A 159 4.91 18.85 0.00
CA ALA A 159 6.13 18.16 0.41
C ALA A 159 6.69 17.24 -0.68
N SER A 160 5.82 16.66 -1.52
CA SER A 160 6.20 15.81 -2.66
C SER A 160 6.64 16.61 -3.89
N GLY A 161 6.13 17.84 -4.06
CA GLY A 161 6.39 18.69 -5.23
C GLY A 161 5.60 18.29 -6.48
N GLN A 162 4.53 17.51 -6.30
CA GLN A 162 3.57 17.19 -7.36
C GLN A 162 2.16 17.10 -6.78
N PRO A 163 1.11 17.39 -7.57
CA PRO A 163 -0.26 17.33 -7.08
C PRO A 163 -0.67 15.87 -6.82
N LEU A 164 -1.25 15.61 -5.66
CA LEU A 164 -1.72 14.29 -5.25
C LEU A 164 -3.24 14.30 -5.03
N SER A 165 -3.85 13.16 -5.29
CA SER A 165 -5.26 12.90 -5.01
C SER A 165 -5.34 11.69 -4.08
N ASP A 166 -6.10 11.80 -2.97
CA ASP A 166 -6.31 10.71 -2.01
C ASP A 166 -5.01 10.07 -1.47
N SER A 167 -4.09 10.93 -1.00
CA SER A 167 -2.77 10.52 -0.48
C SER A 167 -2.82 9.48 0.65
N GLN A 168 -3.98 9.30 1.29
CA GLN A 168 -4.21 8.39 2.40
C GLN A 168 -4.70 7.00 1.95
N CYS A 169 -4.85 6.76 0.64
CA CYS A 169 -5.25 5.45 0.15
C CYS A 169 -4.06 4.49 0.11
N GLY A 170 -4.23 3.30 0.73
CA GLY A 170 -3.21 2.26 0.78
C GLY A 170 -3.21 1.32 -0.43
N TYR A 171 -4.14 1.46 -1.39
CA TYR A 171 -4.19 0.66 -2.60
C TYR A 171 -3.24 1.24 -3.65
N ARG A 172 -2.11 0.60 -3.86
CA ARG A 172 -1.02 1.08 -4.72
C ARG A 172 -0.38 -0.05 -5.49
N CYS A 173 0.11 0.23 -6.68
CA CYS A 173 1.02 -0.64 -7.41
C CYS A 173 2.37 0.05 -7.54
N VAL A 174 3.41 -0.59 -7.03
CA VAL A 174 4.75 0.00 -6.91
C VAL A 174 5.76 -0.86 -7.65
N PRO A 175 6.56 -0.29 -8.55
CA PRO A 175 7.66 -1.00 -9.18
C PRO A 175 8.68 -1.50 -8.14
N SER A 176 9.11 -2.74 -8.22
CA SER A 176 10.11 -3.31 -7.31
C SER A 176 11.45 -2.55 -7.36
N ALA A 177 11.78 -1.99 -8.51
CA ALA A 177 12.95 -1.10 -8.66
C ALA A 177 12.85 0.14 -7.75
N LEU A 178 11.64 0.72 -7.60
CA LEU A 178 11.39 1.84 -6.70
C LEU A 178 11.42 1.39 -5.23
N LEU A 179 10.80 0.24 -4.91
CA LEU A 179 10.82 -0.31 -3.55
C LEU A 179 12.24 -0.54 -3.01
N LYS A 180 13.17 -0.93 -3.86
CA LYS A 180 14.59 -1.10 -3.50
C LYS A 180 15.30 0.22 -3.16
N GLN A 181 14.79 1.35 -3.65
CA GLN A 181 15.38 2.69 -3.47
C GLN A 181 14.74 3.45 -2.30
N ILE A 182 13.45 3.26 -2.06
CA ILE A 182 12.70 3.97 -1.01
C ILE A 182 13.26 3.61 0.38
N ARG A 183 13.49 4.63 1.19
CA ARG A 183 13.92 4.54 2.58
C ARG A 183 12.91 5.24 3.47
N VAL A 184 11.83 4.56 3.82
CA VAL A 184 10.84 5.03 4.79
C VAL A 184 11.03 4.23 6.07
N PRO A 185 11.26 4.90 7.22
CA PRO A 185 11.34 4.19 8.48
C PRO A 185 10.03 3.46 8.80
N ASP A 186 10.13 2.18 9.10
CA ASP A 186 9.02 1.25 9.32
C ASP A 186 8.78 0.95 10.81
N THR A 187 9.07 1.91 11.68
CA THR A 187 8.91 1.74 13.12
C THR A 187 7.45 1.73 13.56
N PRO A 188 7.07 0.93 14.58
CA PRO A 188 5.69 0.84 15.08
C PRO A 188 5.07 2.18 15.49
N ALA A 189 5.89 3.11 15.94
CA ALA A 189 5.45 4.45 16.38
C ALA A 189 4.90 5.31 15.23
N ARG A 190 5.11 4.94 13.96
CA ARG A 190 4.76 5.80 12.81
C ARG A 190 3.33 5.59 12.29
N GLY A 191 2.70 4.45 12.51
CA GLY A 191 1.29 4.22 12.13
C GLY A 191 0.98 4.63 10.69
N PHE A 192 -0.02 5.50 10.52
CA PHE A 192 -0.49 6.02 9.22
C PHE A 192 0.47 7.01 8.53
N VAL A 193 1.56 7.42 9.19
CA VAL A 193 2.59 8.30 8.60
C VAL A 193 3.31 7.62 7.44
N PHE A 194 3.48 6.29 7.50
CA PHE A 194 4.19 5.51 6.49
C PHE A 194 3.68 5.77 5.08
N GLU A 195 2.37 5.77 4.88
CA GLU A 195 1.76 5.93 3.56
C GLU A 195 2.01 7.31 2.95
N SER A 196 1.90 8.36 3.79
CA SER A 196 2.19 9.73 3.35
C SER A 196 3.67 9.93 3.05
N GLU A 197 4.54 9.43 3.92
CA GLU A 197 5.98 9.53 3.74
C GLU A 197 6.47 8.75 2.52
N PHE A 198 5.85 7.61 2.25
CA PHE A 198 6.16 6.80 1.07
C PHE A 198 5.94 7.57 -0.24
N LEU A 199 4.83 8.31 -0.38
CA LEU A 199 4.56 9.14 -1.55
C LEU A 199 5.57 10.28 -1.68
N ILE A 200 5.92 10.93 -0.58
CA ILE A 200 6.92 12.01 -0.58
C ILE A 200 8.28 11.48 -1.03
N GLU A 201 8.72 10.32 -0.51
CA GLU A 201 10.02 9.75 -0.88
C GLU A 201 10.02 9.24 -2.33
N ALA A 202 8.94 8.64 -2.82
CA ALA A 202 8.81 8.27 -4.23
C ALA A 202 8.98 9.50 -5.14
N SER A 203 8.30 10.60 -4.81
CA SER A 203 8.41 11.86 -5.53
C SER A 203 9.83 12.46 -5.47
N ARG A 204 10.51 12.35 -4.34
CA ARG A 204 11.93 12.78 -4.17
C ARG A 204 12.90 11.99 -5.05
N LEU A 205 12.59 10.74 -5.32
CA LEU A 205 13.32 9.90 -6.26
C LEU A 205 12.94 10.18 -7.73
N GLY A 206 12.18 11.24 -7.99
CA GLY A 206 11.77 11.66 -9.34
C GLY A 206 10.65 10.81 -9.93
N ARG A 207 9.98 9.98 -9.12
CA ARG A 207 8.88 9.14 -9.63
C ARG A 207 7.59 9.92 -9.68
N ARG A 208 6.91 9.84 -10.83
CA ARG A 208 5.55 10.35 -10.97
C ARG A 208 4.58 9.44 -10.22
N ILE A 209 3.55 10.05 -9.64
CA ILE A 209 2.44 9.33 -9.03
C ILE A 209 1.23 9.48 -9.96
N THR A 210 0.79 8.34 -10.49
CA THR A 210 -0.35 8.23 -11.39
C THR A 210 -1.53 7.62 -10.64
N PHE A 211 -2.71 8.22 -10.77
CA PHE A 211 -3.88 7.83 -10.00
C PHE A 211 -4.90 7.06 -10.83
N VAL A 212 -5.36 5.94 -10.29
CA VAL A 212 -6.48 5.14 -10.81
C VAL A 212 -7.74 5.50 -10.03
N PRO A 213 -8.79 6.02 -10.70
CA PRO A 213 -10.07 6.28 -10.07
C PRO A 213 -10.74 4.98 -9.62
N ILE A 214 -11.09 4.90 -8.33
CA ILE A 214 -11.82 3.77 -7.76
C ILE A 214 -13.01 4.21 -6.91
N ARG A 215 -13.86 3.26 -6.55
CA ARG A 215 -14.90 3.42 -5.53
C ARG A 215 -14.36 3.02 -4.16
N SER A 216 -14.87 3.64 -3.10
CA SER A 216 -14.69 3.13 -1.74
C SER A 216 -15.75 2.09 -1.46
N CYS A 217 -15.36 0.92 -0.97
CA CYS A 217 -16.27 -0.08 -0.46
C CYS A 217 -16.49 0.11 1.05
N TYR A 218 -17.75 0.00 1.49
CA TYR A 218 -18.11 0.08 2.91
C TYR A 218 -18.92 -1.16 3.28
N PRO A 219 -18.27 -2.33 3.47
CA PRO A 219 -18.99 -3.55 3.80
C PRO A 219 -19.72 -3.44 5.15
N PRO A 220 -20.90 -4.03 5.29
CA PRO A 220 -21.61 -4.09 6.57
C PRO A 220 -20.80 -4.91 7.59
N GLY A 221 -20.88 -4.54 8.87
CA GLY A 221 -20.15 -5.25 9.94
C GLY A 221 -18.66 -4.91 10.07
N ARG A 222 -18.19 -3.90 9.33
CA ARG A 222 -16.80 -3.43 9.40
C ARG A 222 -16.47 -2.91 10.80
N ARG A 223 -15.31 -3.30 11.33
CA ARG A 223 -14.77 -2.73 12.56
C ARG A 223 -14.42 -1.24 12.41
N PRO A 224 -14.41 -0.46 13.49
CA PRO A 224 -13.89 0.91 13.48
C PRO A 224 -12.43 0.96 13.01
N SER A 225 -12.06 2.03 12.32
CA SER A 225 -10.68 2.26 11.90
C SER A 225 -9.75 2.39 13.11
N TYR A 226 -8.55 1.84 13.03
CA TYR A 226 -7.48 2.06 14.02
C TYR A 226 -6.89 3.49 13.97
N PHE A 227 -7.31 4.30 13.04
CA PHE A 227 -6.89 5.70 12.94
C PHE A 227 -7.30 6.48 14.18
N ARG A 228 -6.32 7.07 14.86
CA ARG A 228 -6.49 7.92 16.03
C ARG A 228 -6.38 9.38 15.59
N PRO A 229 -7.51 10.12 15.41
CA PRO A 229 -7.50 11.41 14.73
C PRO A 229 -6.46 12.38 15.27
N VAL A 230 -6.41 12.60 16.57
CA VAL A 230 -5.49 13.58 17.18
C VAL A 230 -4.03 13.17 17.03
N THR A 231 -3.70 11.93 17.40
CA THR A 231 -2.30 11.46 17.43
C THR A 231 -1.75 11.24 16.05
N ASP A 232 -2.54 10.67 15.11
CA ASP A 232 -2.06 10.36 13.78
C ASP A 232 -1.98 11.62 12.91
N ILE A 233 -2.93 12.56 13.04
CA ILE A 233 -2.83 13.87 12.37
C ILE A 233 -1.59 14.62 12.89
N ALA A 234 -1.36 14.67 14.21
CA ALA A 234 -0.19 15.34 14.76
C ALA A 234 1.13 14.73 14.26
N ARG A 235 1.20 13.39 14.15
CA ARG A 235 2.36 12.68 13.60
C ARG A 235 2.59 12.98 12.13
N ILE A 236 1.54 12.95 11.30
CA ILE A 236 1.60 13.28 9.88
C ILE A 236 2.05 14.73 9.72
N THR A 237 1.42 15.66 10.44
CA THR A 237 1.78 17.10 10.41
C THR A 237 3.24 17.32 10.78
N ARG A 238 3.72 16.70 11.85
CA ARG A 238 5.13 16.80 12.26
C ARG A 238 6.08 16.27 11.20
N MET A 239 5.75 15.14 10.58
CA MET A 239 6.56 14.55 9.51
C MET A 239 6.62 15.49 8.30
N VAL A 240 5.47 15.99 7.84
CA VAL A 240 5.39 16.91 6.68
C VAL A 240 6.13 18.22 6.99
N ALA A 241 5.91 18.81 8.17
CA ALA A 241 6.61 20.04 8.59
C ALA A 241 8.13 19.82 8.59
N TRP A 242 8.61 18.71 9.12
CA TRP A 242 10.04 18.38 9.09
C TRP A 242 10.56 18.24 7.66
N LYS A 243 9.85 17.54 6.78
CA LYS A 243 10.23 17.39 5.35
C LYS A 243 10.28 18.73 4.62
N LEU A 244 9.36 19.65 4.91
CA LEU A 244 9.35 20.99 4.33
C LEU A 244 10.48 21.86 4.89
N LEU A 245 10.66 21.90 6.20
CA LEU A 245 11.71 22.70 6.86
C LEU A 245 13.11 22.24 6.44
N SER A 246 13.34 20.94 6.41
CA SER A 246 14.63 20.38 5.96
C SER A 246 14.99 20.69 4.51
N ARG A 247 14.03 21.20 3.71
CA ARG A 247 14.20 21.60 2.31
C ARG A 247 14.00 23.11 2.08
N GLY A 248 14.14 23.93 3.13
CA GLY A 248 13.94 25.37 3.02
C GLY A 248 12.54 25.75 2.55
N LEU A 249 11.51 25.10 3.13
CA LEU A 249 10.08 25.23 2.79
C LEU A 249 9.70 24.79 1.37
N TYR A 250 10.64 24.36 0.55
CA TYR A 250 10.43 23.81 -0.80
C TYR A 250 9.40 24.61 -1.64
N ILE A 251 9.60 25.92 -1.79
CA ILE A 251 8.67 26.84 -2.50
C ILE A 251 8.41 26.37 -3.95
N LYS A 252 9.42 25.84 -4.64
CA LYS A 252 9.24 25.26 -5.99
C LYS A 252 8.20 24.15 -5.99
N GLY A 253 8.22 23.25 -4.98
CA GLY A 253 7.25 22.18 -4.85
C GLY A 253 5.83 22.70 -4.61
N LEU A 254 5.67 23.75 -3.79
CA LEU A 254 4.37 24.41 -3.61
C LEU A 254 3.86 24.96 -4.94
N ALA A 255 4.68 25.69 -5.66
CA ALA A 255 4.27 26.27 -6.94
C ALA A 255 3.84 25.21 -7.96
N THR A 256 4.57 24.08 -8.03
CA THR A 256 4.22 22.97 -8.92
C THR A 256 2.92 22.30 -8.47
N SER A 257 2.75 22.01 -7.17
CA SER A 257 1.55 21.36 -6.66
C SER A 257 0.27 22.19 -6.83
N LEU A 258 0.39 23.52 -6.89
CA LEU A 258 -0.76 24.43 -7.09
C LEU A 258 -1.08 24.68 -8.57
N ARG A 259 -0.10 24.55 -9.47
CA ARG A 259 -0.27 24.87 -10.90
C ARG A 259 -0.64 23.67 -11.76
N SER A 260 -0.43 22.46 -11.26
CA SER A 260 -0.66 21.21 -11.98
C SER A 260 -1.84 20.45 -11.37
N GLU A 261 -2.50 19.64 -12.17
CA GLU A 261 -3.52 18.70 -11.69
C GLU A 261 -2.91 17.31 -11.45
N PRO A 262 -3.48 16.50 -10.53
CA PRO A 262 -3.08 15.11 -10.36
C PRO A 262 -3.20 14.33 -11.66
N HIS A 263 -2.22 13.49 -11.97
CA HIS A 263 -2.26 12.63 -13.15
C HIS A 263 -3.27 11.49 -12.93
N LEU A 264 -4.52 11.75 -13.32
CA LEU A 264 -5.63 10.79 -13.22
C LEU A 264 -5.76 10.02 -14.54
N LEU A 265 -5.82 8.71 -14.46
CA LEU A 265 -6.16 7.89 -15.62
C LEU A 265 -7.65 8.04 -15.94
N GLN A 266 -7.95 8.25 -17.21
CA GLN A 266 -9.34 8.17 -17.68
C GLN A 266 -9.74 6.69 -17.65
N GLY A 267 -10.88 6.40 -17.03
CA GLY A 267 -11.43 5.06 -16.90
C GLY A 267 -11.96 4.51 -18.22
#